data_3de16709b194c333687e61f9b090268d
#
_entry.id   3de16709b194c333687e61f9b090268d
#
_cell.length_a   1.000
_cell.length_b   1.000
_cell.length_c   1.000
_cell.angle_alpha   90.00
_cell.angle_beta   90.00
_cell.angle_gamma   90.00
#
_symmetry.space_group_name_H-M   'P 1'
#
loop_
_entity.id
_entity.type
_entity.pdbx_description
1 polymer ?
#
loop_
_entity_poly.entity_id
_entity_poly.type
_entity_poly.pdbx_seq_one_letter_code
_entity_poly.pdbx_strand_id
1 'polypeptide(L)'
;RIPLLLQFLPFFKLIYIFSSTVLWKCFFQDVAKLKVLLPKAKELIDLGGDWDRRNRLKVYEAMYLILCREIRQASVILLECVATFSCVEMMSYDEFMFHAIICSIISLSRSELRTQVVKNSQVISVMRDHPRLQRLLMSIYNCEYEDFFKAIVDYYPTIVDDRYIGSHITYLIREYRVTAYSQFLDAYKSVMLSSMAKSFGISIELLDTELSRFIAVGRLNAKIDKVGDIIETTRPDKKNGQYQEAIKKGDALLNQIQKLARVVQM
;
A
#
# COMPACT_ATOMS: atom_id res chain seq x y z
N ARG A 1 17.33 4.83 -46.00
CA ARG A 1 16.51 4.83 -44.76
C ARG A 1 16.67 3.57 -43.89
N ILE A 2 17.55 2.63 -44.25
CA ILE A 2 17.85 1.39 -43.51
C ILE A 2 18.94 1.54 -42.43
N PRO A 3 19.88 2.52 -42.45
CA PRO A 3 20.98 2.52 -41.48
C PRO A 3 20.61 2.94 -40.05
N LEU A 4 19.52 3.65 -39.84
CA LEU A 4 19.05 4.05 -38.46
C LEU A 4 18.55 2.89 -37.62
N LEU A 5 17.86 1.92 -38.25
CA LEU A 5 17.35 0.74 -37.55
C LEU A 5 18.46 -0.19 -37.04
N LEU A 6 19.59 -0.27 -37.77
CA LEU A 6 20.72 -1.10 -37.34
C LEU A 6 21.54 -0.52 -36.19
N GLN A 7 21.50 0.78 -35.94
CA GLN A 7 22.14 1.42 -34.81
C GLN A 7 21.32 1.17 -33.49
N PHE A 8 20.02 0.96 -33.57
CA PHE A 8 19.16 0.66 -32.40
C PHE A 8 19.10 -0.82 -32.02
N LEU A 9 19.55 -1.72 -32.93
CA LEU A 9 19.53 -3.17 -32.65
C LEU A 9 20.31 -3.59 -31.38
N PRO A 10 21.54 -3.07 -31.11
CA PRO A 10 22.26 -3.40 -29.88
C PRO A 10 21.56 -2.85 -28.63
N PHE A 11 20.93 -1.67 -28.75
CA PHE A 11 20.19 -1.05 -27.64
C PHE A 11 18.92 -1.85 -27.26
N PHE A 12 18.14 -2.30 -28.26
CA PHE A 12 17.01 -3.18 -28.03
C PHE A 12 17.39 -4.53 -27.42
N LYS A 13 18.50 -5.11 -27.84
CA LYS A 13 19.06 -6.33 -27.23
C LYS A 13 19.46 -6.10 -25.79
N LEU A 14 20.08 -4.96 -25.48
CA LEU A 14 20.50 -4.60 -24.14
C LEU A 14 19.30 -4.46 -23.20
N ILE A 15 18.24 -3.78 -23.62
CA ILE A 15 16.98 -3.66 -22.85
C ILE A 15 16.35 -5.02 -22.63
N TYR A 16 16.33 -5.90 -23.63
CA TYR A 16 15.78 -7.25 -23.52
C TYR A 16 16.56 -8.10 -22.52
N ILE A 17 17.87 -8.11 -22.58
CA ILE A 17 18.75 -8.82 -21.64
C ILE A 17 18.55 -8.27 -20.22
N PHE A 18 18.44 -6.95 -20.07
CA PHE A 18 18.23 -6.32 -18.77
C PHE A 18 16.85 -6.65 -18.17
N SER A 19 15.78 -6.61 -18.98
CA SER A 19 14.45 -7.00 -18.56
C SER A 19 14.40 -8.47 -18.10
N SER A 20 15.01 -9.37 -18.87
CA SER A 20 15.07 -10.79 -18.48
C SER A 20 15.93 -11.04 -17.24
N THR A 21 17.02 -10.30 -17.03
CA THR A 21 17.83 -10.42 -15.81
C THR A 21 17.09 -9.89 -14.57
N VAL A 22 16.32 -8.82 -14.70
CA VAL A 22 15.47 -8.32 -13.62
C VAL A 22 14.39 -9.34 -13.29
N LEU A 23 13.72 -9.92 -14.28
CA LEU A 23 12.74 -10.99 -14.11
C LEU A 23 13.32 -12.17 -13.31
N TRP A 24 14.49 -12.69 -13.72
CA TRP A 24 15.17 -13.78 -13.01
C TRP A 24 15.50 -13.43 -11.57
N LYS A 25 15.92 -12.20 -11.28
CA LYS A 25 16.23 -11.75 -9.92
C LYS A 25 14.99 -11.56 -9.06
N CYS A 26 13.89 -11.07 -9.65
CA CYS A 26 12.59 -11.06 -8.97
C CYS A 26 12.13 -12.48 -8.64
N PHE A 27 12.27 -13.40 -9.59
CA PHE A 27 11.91 -14.80 -9.38
C PHE A 27 12.71 -15.45 -8.25
N PHE A 28 14.02 -15.21 -8.14
CA PHE A 28 14.87 -15.73 -7.07
C PHE A 28 14.90 -14.87 -5.80
N GLN A 29 14.12 -13.78 -5.73
CA GLN A 29 14.03 -12.87 -4.57
C GLN A 29 15.37 -12.26 -4.14
N ASP A 30 16.26 -12.00 -5.10
CA ASP A 30 17.60 -11.47 -4.86
C ASP A 30 17.55 -9.93 -4.69
N VAL A 31 17.03 -9.50 -3.53
CA VAL A 31 16.73 -8.09 -3.21
C VAL A 31 17.95 -7.18 -3.37
N ALA A 32 19.14 -7.65 -2.99
CA ALA A 32 20.37 -6.86 -3.07
C ALA A 32 20.74 -6.50 -4.52
N LYS A 33 20.61 -7.45 -5.44
CA LYS A 33 20.88 -7.22 -6.86
C LYS A 33 19.78 -6.42 -7.54
N LEU A 34 18.51 -6.65 -7.16
CA LEU A 34 17.38 -5.87 -7.68
C LEU A 34 17.51 -4.39 -7.38
N LYS A 35 17.96 -4.03 -6.17
CA LYS A 35 18.22 -2.63 -5.78
C LYS A 35 19.16 -1.89 -6.74
N VAL A 36 20.13 -2.59 -7.31
CA VAL A 36 21.11 -2.01 -8.26
C VAL A 36 20.60 -2.05 -9.70
N LEU A 37 19.85 -3.09 -10.06
CA LEU A 37 19.44 -3.32 -11.45
C LEU A 37 18.20 -2.50 -11.85
N LEU A 38 17.24 -2.31 -10.94
CA LEU A 38 16.00 -1.57 -11.23
C LEU A 38 16.24 -0.12 -11.70
N PRO A 39 17.05 0.72 -11.02
CA PRO A 39 17.30 2.07 -11.50
C PRO A 39 17.99 2.09 -12.87
N LYS A 40 18.95 1.20 -13.11
CA LYS A 40 19.60 1.08 -14.43
C LYS A 40 18.63 0.66 -15.53
N ALA A 41 17.69 -0.25 -15.19
CA ALA A 41 16.64 -0.65 -16.13
C ALA A 41 15.70 0.52 -16.46
N LYS A 42 15.37 1.37 -15.49
CA LYS A 42 14.58 2.59 -15.72
C LYS A 42 15.27 3.54 -16.66
N GLU A 43 16.54 3.85 -16.41
CA GLU A 43 17.33 4.73 -17.28
C GLU A 43 17.36 4.24 -18.72
N LEU A 44 17.57 2.93 -18.93
CA LEU A 44 17.58 2.34 -20.26
C LEU A 44 16.22 2.40 -20.97
N ILE A 45 15.13 2.21 -20.23
CA ILE A 45 13.78 2.28 -20.78
C ILE A 45 13.38 3.73 -21.08
N ASP A 46 13.79 4.69 -20.27
CA ASP A 46 13.52 6.11 -20.51
C ASP A 46 14.27 6.65 -21.75
N LEU A 47 15.43 6.08 -22.07
CA LEU A 47 16.20 6.42 -23.29
C LEU A 47 15.54 5.95 -24.60
N GLY A 48 14.54 5.04 -24.56
CA GLY A 48 13.87 4.56 -25.79
C GLY A 48 13.14 3.25 -25.64
N GLY A 49 12.67 2.92 -24.44
CA GLY A 49 11.89 1.70 -24.17
C GLY A 49 10.48 1.76 -24.72
N ASP A 50 9.98 0.62 -25.20
CA ASP A 50 8.61 0.42 -25.61
C ASP A 50 7.65 0.50 -24.41
N TRP A 51 6.39 0.90 -24.67
CA TRP A 51 5.34 1.03 -23.66
C TRP A 51 5.12 -0.29 -22.87
N ASP A 52 5.10 -1.42 -23.55
CA ASP A 52 4.94 -2.73 -22.93
C ASP A 52 6.04 -3.04 -21.91
N ARG A 53 7.29 -2.78 -22.28
CA ARG A 53 8.44 -3.00 -21.38
C ARG A 53 8.44 -2.06 -20.18
N ARG A 54 7.96 -0.84 -20.35
CA ARG A 54 7.78 0.12 -19.26
C ARG A 54 6.75 -0.40 -18.24
N ASN A 55 5.64 -0.95 -18.72
CA ASN A 55 4.62 -1.53 -17.84
C ASN A 55 5.11 -2.79 -17.14
N ARG A 56 5.84 -3.66 -17.83
CA ARG A 56 6.46 -4.84 -17.19
C ARG A 56 7.46 -4.44 -16.11
N LEU A 57 8.30 -3.43 -16.36
CA LEU A 57 9.25 -2.94 -15.36
C LEU A 57 8.54 -2.38 -14.12
N LYS A 58 7.41 -1.67 -14.28
CA LYS A 58 6.60 -1.20 -13.16
C LYS A 58 6.12 -2.37 -12.28
N VAL A 59 5.68 -3.47 -12.88
CA VAL A 59 5.27 -4.67 -12.13
C VAL A 59 6.46 -5.26 -11.37
N TYR A 60 7.65 -5.38 -11.99
CA TYR A 60 8.85 -5.87 -11.31
C TYR A 60 9.26 -4.97 -10.14
N GLU A 61 9.16 -3.66 -10.30
CA GLU A 61 9.41 -2.70 -9.25
C GLU A 61 8.42 -2.85 -8.09
N ALA A 62 7.13 -3.01 -8.39
CA ALA A 62 6.11 -3.23 -7.36
C ALA A 62 6.38 -4.51 -6.56
N MET A 63 6.76 -5.59 -7.21
CA MET A 63 7.11 -6.84 -6.54
C MET A 63 8.38 -6.70 -5.68
N TYR A 64 9.39 -5.96 -6.18
CA TYR A 64 10.56 -5.63 -5.37
C TYR A 64 10.19 -4.82 -4.12
N LEU A 65 9.30 -3.85 -4.23
CA LEU A 65 8.83 -3.04 -3.10
C LEU A 65 8.06 -3.89 -2.07
N ILE A 66 7.29 -4.88 -2.52
CA ILE A 66 6.63 -5.86 -1.62
C ILE A 66 7.69 -6.63 -0.82
N LEU A 67 8.74 -7.13 -1.49
CA LEU A 67 9.84 -7.82 -0.82
C LEU A 67 10.61 -6.92 0.17
N CYS A 68 10.69 -5.63 -0.10
CA CYS A 68 11.27 -4.62 0.80
C CYS A 68 10.32 -4.16 1.91
N ARG A 69 9.06 -4.63 1.95
CA ARG A 69 7.98 -4.20 2.86
C ARG A 69 7.53 -2.74 2.67
N GLU A 70 7.82 -2.14 1.53
CA GLU A 70 7.33 -0.80 1.17
C GLU A 70 5.95 -0.88 0.50
N ILE A 71 4.97 -1.43 1.23
CA ILE A 71 3.65 -1.80 0.71
C ILE A 71 2.88 -0.59 0.18
N ARG A 72 3.06 0.59 0.78
CA ARG A 72 2.36 1.82 0.32
C ARG A 72 2.78 2.23 -1.08
N GLN A 73 4.08 2.22 -1.36
CA GLN A 73 4.60 2.55 -2.70
C GLN A 73 4.23 1.45 -3.71
N ALA A 74 4.32 0.19 -3.29
CA ALA A 74 3.94 -0.95 -4.12
C ALA A 74 2.47 -0.86 -4.57
N SER A 75 1.55 -0.53 -3.67
CA SER A 75 0.12 -0.45 -3.98
C SER A 75 -0.20 0.62 -5.02
N VAL A 76 0.46 1.78 -4.98
CA VAL A 76 0.27 2.85 -5.97
C VAL A 76 0.66 2.35 -7.36
N ILE A 77 1.83 1.73 -7.48
CA ILE A 77 2.33 1.22 -8.78
C ILE A 77 1.44 0.06 -9.27
N LEU A 78 1.02 -0.85 -8.39
CA LEU A 78 0.13 -1.96 -8.76
C LEU A 78 -1.20 -1.44 -9.30
N LEU A 79 -1.82 -0.46 -8.63
CA LEU A 79 -3.10 0.11 -9.07
C LEU A 79 -2.99 0.85 -10.40
N GLU A 80 -1.87 1.52 -10.67
CA GLU A 80 -1.61 2.11 -11.99
C GLU A 80 -1.50 1.06 -13.10
N CYS A 81 -0.98 -0.12 -12.79
CA CYS A 81 -0.76 -1.19 -13.75
C CYS A 81 -1.98 -2.10 -13.97
N VAL A 82 -3.06 -1.97 -13.20
CA VAL A 82 -4.26 -2.81 -13.31
C VAL A 82 -4.80 -2.86 -14.75
N ALA A 83 -4.90 -1.69 -15.41
CA ALA A 83 -5.42 -1.58 -16.78
C ALA A 83 -4.41 -1.99 -17.86
N THR A 84 -3.13 -2.01 -17.54
CA THR A 84 -2.03 -2.15 -18.51
C THR A 84 -1.15 -3.35 -18.23
N PHE A 85 -1.67 -4.32 -17.47
CA PHE A 85 -0.93 -5.51 -17.11
C PHE A 85 -0.54 -6.34 -18.34
N SER A 86 0.76 -6.59 -18.49
CA SER A 86 1.33 -7.37 -19.58
C SER A 86 2.37 -8.41 -19.13
N CYS A 87 2.54 -8.55 -17.79
CA CYS A 87 3.62 -9.36 -17.19
C CYS A 87 3.20 -10.82 -16.91
N VAL A 88 2.66 -11.51 -17.92
CA VAL A 88 2.21 -12.91 -17.79
C VAL A 88 3.35 -13.87 -17.50
N GLU A 89 4.59 -13.47 -17.76
CA GLU A 89 5.81 -14.27 -17.54
C GLU A 89 6.09 -14.53 -16.05
N MET A 90 5.62 -13.64 -15.17
CA MET A 90 5.95 -13.66 -13.74
C MET A 90 4.79 -14.20 -12.90
N MET A 91 3.58 -13.81 -13.23
CA MET A 91 2.36 -14.16 -12.51
C MET A 91 1.14 -14.07 -13.41
N SER A 92 0.08 -14.78 -13.05
CA SER A 92 -1.24 -14.64 -13.67
C SER A 92 -1.86 -13.28 -13.34
N TYR A 93 -2.86 -12.86 -14.12
CA TYR A 93 -3.59 -11.62 -13.85
C TYR A 93 -4.34 -11.69 -12.50
N ASP A 94 -4.85 -12.86 -12.14
CA ASP A 94 -5.55 -13.08 -10.87
C ASP A 94 -4.60 -12.96 -9.67
N GLU A 95 -3.39 -13.52 -9.76
CA GLU A 95 -2.36 -13.35 -8.74
C GLU A 95 -1.92 -11.88 -8.62
N PHE A 96 -1.75 -11.18 -9.75
CA PHE A 96 -1.45 -9.76 -9.75
C PHE A 96 -2.54 -8.95 -9.04
N MET A 97 -3.81 -9.22 -9.35
CA MET A 97 -4.95 -8.55 -8.71
C MET A 97 -5.03 -8.87 -7.22
N PHE A 98 -4.73 -10.10 -6.83
CA PHE A 98 -4.62 -10.49 -5.43
C PHE A 98 -3.58 -9.63 -4.68
N HIS A 99 -2.37 -9.49 -5.22
CA HIS A 99 -1.33 -8.63 -4.65
C HIS A 99 -1.78 -7.16 -4.57
N ALA A 100 -2.38 -6.64 -5.63
CA ALA A 100 -2.88 -5.28 -5.67
C ALA A 100 -3.94 -5.00 -4.59
N ILE A 101 -4.90 -5.91 -4.40
CA ILE A 101 -5.96 -5.77 -3.41
C ILE A 101 -5.39 -5.87 -1.99
N ILE A 102 -4.54 -6.85 -1.70
CA ILE A 102 -3.91 -7.03 -0.38
C ILE A 102 -3.10 -5.80 0.02
N CYS A 103 -2.28 -5.27 -0.91
CA CYS A 103 -1.49 -4.07 -0.64
C CYS A 103 -2.36 -2.82 -0.48
N SER A 104 -3.45 -2.70 -1.24
CA SER A 104 -4.34 -1.55 -1.20
C SER A 104 -5.12 -1.42 0.13
N ILE A 105 -5.51 -2.53 0.75
CA ILE A 105 -6.19 -2.54 2.06
C ILE A 105 -5.34 -1.87 3.15
N ILE A 106 -4.01 -2.04 3.09
CA ILE A 106 -3.08 -1.47 4.08
C ILE A 106 -2.76 -0.01 3.79
N SER A 107 -2.64 0.34 2.51
CA SER A 107 -2.07 1.62 2.09
C SER A 107 -3.07 2.73 1.88
N LEU A 108 -4.29 2.40 1.42
CA LEU A 108 -5.30 3.37 1.03
C LEU A 108 -6.22 3.75 2.19
N SER A 109 -6.64 5.01 2.20
CA SER A 109 -7.76 5.44 3.01
C SER A 109 -9.08 4.86 2.47
N ARG A 110 -10.12 4.79 3.32
CA ARG A 110 -11.43 4.26 2.92
C ARG A 110 -12.03 4.97 1.70
N SER A 111 -11.81 6.27 1.56
CA SER A 111 -12.28 7.06 0.41
C SER A 111 -11.55 6.70 -0.88
N GLU A 112 -10.24 6.53 -0.81
CA GLU A 112 -9.40 6.11 -1.94
C GLU A 112 -9.67 4.66 -2.31
N LEU A 113 -9.82 3.77 -1.33
CA LEU A 113 -10.18 2.37 -1.53
C LEU A 113 -11.49 2.25 -2.33
N ARG A 114 -12.49 3.10 -2.00
CA ARG A 114 -13.76 3.15 -2.74
C ARG A 114 -13.56 3.52 -4.20
N THR A 115 -12.77 4.55 -4.48
CA THR A 115 -12.64 5.09 -5.83
C THR A 115 -11.73 4.26 -6.72
N GLN A 116 -10.62 3.78 -6.18
CA GLN A 116 -9.58 3.11 -6.94
C GLN A 116 -9.76 1.59 -7.03
N VAL A 117 -10.35 0.97 -6.01
CA VAL A 117 -10.49 -0.49 -5.92
C VAL A 117 -11.94 -0.93 -6.06
N VAL A 118 -12.83 -0.51 -5.14
CA VAL A 118 -14.20 -1.02 -5.08
C VAL A 118 -15.03 -0.66 -6.33
N LYS A 119 -14.82 0.53 -6.89
CA LYS A 119 -15.54 0.99 -8.11
C LYS A 119 -14.84 0.63 -9.42
N ASN A 120 -13.65 0.05 -9.36
CA ASN A 120 -12.92 -0.31 -10.57
C ASN A 120 -13.55 -1.54 -11.22
N SER A 121 -13.96 -1.41 -12.49
CA SER A 121 -14.63 -2.48 -13.23
C SER A 121 -13.75 -3.73 -13.39
N GLN A 122 -12.44 -3.56 -13.53
CA GLN A 122 -11.49 -4.66 -13.68
C GLN A 122 -11.35 -5.46 -12.38
N VAL A 123 -11.31 -4.76 -11.25
CA VAL A 123 -11.29 -5.38 -9.91
C VAL A 123 -12.59 -6.16 -9.68
N ILE A 124 -13.74 -5.58 -10.04
CA ILE A 124 -15.05 -6.23 -9.87
C ILE A 124 -15.13 -7.52 -10.70
N SER A 125 -14.59 -7.55 -11.92
CA SER A 125 -14.60 -8.77 -12.74
C SER A 125 -13.84 -9.91 -12.06
N VAL A 126 -12.63 -9.67 -11.58
CA VAL A 126 -11.82 -10.69 -10.89
C VAL A 126 -12.43 -11.11 -9.55
N MET A 127 -13.03 -10.17 -8.81
CA MET A 127 -13.68 -10.48 -7.54
C MET A 127 -14.85 -11.45 -7.65
N ARG A 128 -15.55 -11.49 -8.80
CA ARG A 128 -16.63 -12.46 -9.03
C ARG A 128 -16.13 -13.90 -9.00
N ASP A 129 -14.91 -14.11 -9.49
CA ASP A 129 -14.30 -15.43 -9.55
C ASP A 129 -13.65 -15.81 -8.20
N HIS A 130 -13.34 -14.81 -7.35
CA HIS A 130 -12.70 -14.98 -6.04
C HIS A 130 -13.54 -14.45 -4.86
N PRO A 131 -14.62 -15.15 -4.45
CA PRO A 131 -15.56 -14.67 -3.42
C PRO A 131 -14.92 -14.46 -2.04
N ARG A 132 -13.85 -15.22 -1.71
CA ARG A 132 -13.11 -15.04 -0.46
C ARG A 132 -12.37 -13.68 -0.43
N LEU A 133 -11.74 -13.29 -1.54
CA LEU A 133 -11.05 -12.01 -1.68
C LEU A 133 -12.04 -10.84 -1.64
N GLN A 134 -13.20 -11.03 -2.29
CA GLN A 134 -14.30 -10.07 -2.22
C GLN A 134 -14.78 -9.86 -0.78
N ARG A 135 -14.98 -10.93 -0.01
CA ARG A 135 -15.35 -10.85 1.41
C ARG A 135 -14.32 -10.06 2.21
N LEU A 136 -13.02 -10.34 2.03
CA LEU A 136 -11.95 -9.63 2.73
C LEU A 136 -11.98 -8.11 2.45
N LEU A 137 -12.13 -7.70 1.18
CA LEU A 137 -12.18 -6.29 0.82
C LEU A 137 -13.47 -5.61 1.29
N MET A 138 -14.61 -6.26 1.10
CA MET A 138 -15.91 -5.66 1.43
C MET A 138 -16.13 -5.54 2.92
N SER A 139 -15.64 -6.47 3.73
CA SER A 139 -15.77 -6.41 5.19
C SER A 139 -15.02 -5.21 5.79
N ILE A 140 -13.79 -4.93 5.35
CA ILE A 140 -13.06 -3.73 5.82
C ILE A 140 -13.71 -2.44 5.29
N TYR A 141 -14.19 -2.43 4.05
CA TYR A 141 -14.88 -1.29 3.46
C TYR A 141 -16.20 -0.97 4.18
N ASN A 142 -17.01 -1.99 4.50
CA ASN A 142 -18.27 -1.86 5.22
C ASN A 142 -18.09 -1.63 6.74
N CYS A 143 -16.86 -1.75 7.27
CA CYS A 143 -16.56 -1.68 8.70
C CYS A 143 -17.14 -2.86 9.52
N GLU A 144 -17.27 -4.03 8.89
CA GLU A 144 -17.66 -5.30 9.52
C GLU A 144 -16.39 -6.00 10.01
N TYR A 145 -15.87 -5.56 11.15
CA TYR A 145 -14.53 -5.96 11.62
C TYR A 145 -14.45 -7.42 12.05
N GLU A 146 -15.52 -7.97 12.63
CA GLU A 146 -15.59 -9.39 13.01
C GLU A 146 -15.45 -10.29 11.77
N ASP A 147 -16.20 -9.98 10.70
CA ASP A 147 -16.14 -10.72 9.44
C ASP A 147 -14.80 -10.50 8.72
N PHE A 148 -14.19 -9.33 8.87
CA PHE A 148 -12.87 -9.04 8.36
C PHE A 148 -11.80 -9.94 9.00
N PHE A 149 -11.81 -10.11 10.33
CA PHE A 149 -10.88 -11.00 11.00
C PHE A 149 -11.11 -12.47 10.65
N LYS A 150 -12.36 -12.90 10.53
CA LYS A 150 -12.67 -14.25 10.02
C LYS A 150 -12.16 -14.44 8.60
N ALA A 151 -12.36 -13.46 7.72
CA ALA A 151 -11.87 -13.50 6.35
C ALA A 151 -10.34 -13.57 6.27
N ILE A 152 -9.61 -12.86 7.15
CA ILE A 152 -8.14 -12.98 7.24
C ILE A 152 -7.72 -14.40 7.60
N VAL A 153 -8.39 -15.03 8.57
CA VAL A 153 -8.08 -16.40 8.99
C VAL A 153 -8.36 -17.39 7.86
N ASP A 154 -9.48 -17.23 7.16
CA ASP A 154 -9.84 -18.09 6.02
C ASP A 154 -8.86 -17.94 4.84
N TYR A 155 -8.27 -16.75 4.69
CA TYR A 155 -7.32 -16.46 3.61
C TYR A 155 -5.87 -16.74 3.99
N TYR A 156 -5.59 -16.93 5.27
CA TYR A 156 -4.24 -17.15 5.81
C TYR A 156 -3.44 -18.23 5.06
N PRO A 157 -3.96 -19.45 4.82
CA PRO A 157 -3.20 -20.48 4.10
C PRO A 157 -2.81 -20.05 2.69
N THR A 158 -3.71 -19.38 1.96
CA THR A 158 -3.42 -18.88 0.61
C THR A 158 -2.31 -17.82 0.60
N ILE A 159 -2.28 -16.95 1.62
CA ILE A 159 -1.23 -15.92 1.74
C ILE A 159 0.13 -16.55 2.14
N VAL A 160 0.13 -17.61 2.97
CA VAL A 160 1.37 -18.33 3.36
C VAL A 160 2.00 -18.99 2.16
N ASP A 161 1.18 -19.60 1.29
CA ASP A 161 1.64 -20.31 0.11
C ASP A 161 2.12 -19.36 -0.99
N ASP A 162 1.79 -18.07 -0.88
CA ASP A 162 2.24 -17.05 -1.84
C ASP A 162 3.74 -16.81 -1.75
N ARG A 163 4.39 -16.80 -2.90
CA ARG A 163 5.84 -16.71 -3.01
C ARG A 163 6.42 -15.39 -2.51
N TYR A 164 5.74 -14.26 -2.80
CA TYR A 164 6.25 -12.92 -2.51
C TYR A 164 5.79 -12.39 -1.16
N ILE A 165 4.56 -12.65 -0.80
CA ILE A 165 3.93 -12.15 0.42
C ILE A 165 4.13 -13.10 1.59
N GLY A 166 4.22 -14.40 1.36
CA GLY A 166 4.28 -15.43 2.41
C GLY A 166 5.38 -15.19 3.45
N SER A 167 6.57 -14.74 3.02
CA SER A 167 7.66 -14.39 3.94
C SER A 167 7.36 -13.21 4.88
N HIS A 168 6.36 -12.39 4.55
CA HIS A 168 6.00 -11.18 5.28
C HIS A 168 4.61 -11.23 5.93
N ILE A 169 4.00 -12.42 6.01
CA ILE A 169 2.63 -12.60 6.48
C ILE A 169 2.40 -12.05 7.90
N THR A 170 3.32 -12.27 8.82
CA THR A 170 3.22 -11.76 10.20
C THR A 170 3.20 -10.23 10.25
N TYR A 171 3.97 -9.59 9.35
CA TYR A 171 3.94 -8.14 9.19
C TYR A 171 2.59 -7.66 8.62
N LEU A 172 2.08 -8.31 7.57
CA LEU A 172 0.81 -7.97 6.93
C LEU A 172 -0.36 -8.08 7.89
N ILE A 173 -0.47 -9.19 8.63
CA ILE A 173 -1.55 -9.39 9.61
C ILE A 173 -1.51 -8.30 10.69
N ARG A 174 -0.32 -7.90 11.12
CA ARG A 174 -0.18 -6.79 12.06
C ARG A 174 -0.66 -5.47 11.45
N GLU A 175 -0.28 -5.17 10.21
CA GLU A 175 -0.72 -3.96 9.52
C GLU A 175 -2.25 -3.96 9.30
N TYR A 176 -2.85 -5.07 8.94
CA TYR A 176 -4.31 -5.21 8.83
C TYR A 176 -5.01 -4.90 10.15
N ARG A 177 -4.51 -5.41 11.27
CA ARG A 177 -5.06 -5.11 12.59
C ARG A 177 -4.92 -3.62 12.94
N VAL A 178 -3.75 -3.04 12.70
CA VAL A 178 -3.54 -1.60 12.92
C VAL A 178 -4.48 -0.77 12.06
N THR A 179 -4.66 -1.11 10.79
CA THR A 179 -5.58 -0.41 9.88
C THR A 179 -7.03 -0.52 10.36
N ALA A 180 -7.47 -1.72 10.77
CA ALA A 180 -8.82 -1.94 11.27
C ALA A 180 -9.08 -1.18 12.58
N TYR A 181 -8.14 -1.21 13.54
CA TYR A 181 -8.25 -0.47 14.80
C TYR A 181 -8.21 1.04 14.57
N SER A 182 -7.32 1.53 13.70
CA SER A 182 -7.26 2.94 13.34
C SER A 182 -8.57 3.41 12.73
N GLN A 183 -9.11 2.66 11.76
CA GLN A 183 -10.37 2.97 11.09
C GLN A 183 -11.55 3.00 12.06
N PHE A 184 -11.61 2.07 13.03
CA PHE A 184 -12.63 2.06 14.06
C PHE A 184 -12.51 3.27 14.99
N LEU A 185 -11.32 3.51 15.52
CA LEU A 185 -11.05 4.65 16.41
C LEU A 185 -11.22 6.00 15.70
N ASP A 186 -11.14 6.04 14.37
CA ASP A 186 -11.39 7.24 13.58
C ASP A 186 -12.82 7.76 13.69
N ALA A 187 -13.77 6.89 14.01
CA ALA A 187 -15.17 7.25 14.13
C ALA A 187 -15.53 7.82 15.52
N TYR A 188 -14.73 7.53 16.55
CA TYR A 188 -15.07 7.81 17.94
C TYR A 188 -14.01 8.66 18.65
N LYS A 189 -14.43 9.51 19.58
CA LYS A 189 -13.55 10.26 20.47
C LYS A 189 -13.16 9.43 21.70
N SER A 190 -14.13 8.71 22.24
CA SER A 190 -13.95 7.80 23.38
C SER A 190 -14.80 6.55 23.16
N VAL A 191 -14.27 5.37 23.48
CA VAL A 191 -14.94 4.08 23.32
C VAL A 191 -14.61 3.17 24.49
N MET A 192 -15.60 2.42 24.99
CA MET A 192 -15.37 1.38 25.96
C MET A 192 -14.67 0.18 25.33
N LEU A 193 -13.65 -0.37 26.01
CA LEU A 193 -12.92 -1.57 25.60
C LEU A 193 -13.85 -2.75 25.33
N SER A 194 -14.87 -2.94 26.18
CA SER A 194 -15.88 -4.00 26.02
C SER A 194 -16.71 -3.88 24.74
N SER A 195 -17.07 -2.64 24.36
CA SER A 195 -17.82 -2.40 23.11
C SER A 195 -16.96 -2.65 21.89
N MET A 196 -15.69 -2.21 21.92
CA MET A 196 -14.73 -2.46 20.86
C MET A 196 -14.47 -3.97 20.72
N ALA A 197 -14.24 -4.70 21.82
CA ALA A 197 -14.01 -6.14 21.82
C ALA A 197 -15.19 -6.91 21.19
N LYS A 198 -16.42 -6.51 21.46
CA LYS A 198 -17.62 -7.08 20.82
C LYS A 198 -17.66 -6.83 19.32
N SER A 199 -17.32 -5.61 18.87
CA SER A 199 -17.33 -5.25 17.45
C SER A 199 -16.28 -6.01 16.64
N PHE A 200 -15.19 -6.44 17.28
CA PHE A 200 -14.12 -7.21 16.66
C PHE A 200 -14.23 -8.73 16.88
N GLY A 201 -15.13 -9.18 17.76
CA GLY A 201 -15.31 -10.59 18.11
C GLY A 201 -14.09 -11.21 18.82
N ILE A 202 -13.33 -10.40 19.60
CA ILE A 202 -12.11 -10.82 20.31
C ILE A 202 -12.25 -10.61 21.83
N SER A 203 -11.38 -11.27 22.61
CA SER A 203 -11.36 -11.08 24.06
C SER A 203 -10.81 -9.69 24.43
N ILE A 204 -11.30 -9.13 25.54
CA ILE A 204 -10.90 -7.82 26.05
C ILE A 204 -9.41 -7.80 26.39
N GLU A 205 -8.88 -8.88 26.97
CA GLU A 205 -7.48 -9.00 27.37
C GLU A 205 -6.53 -8.95 26.16
N LEU A 206 -6.87 -9.65 25.08
CA LEU A 206 -6.10 -9.65 23.85
C LEU A 206 -6.13 -8.25 23.23
N LEU A 207 -7.28 -7.61 23.20
CA LEU A 207 -7.45 -6.26 22.66
C LEU A 207 -6.61 -5.24 23.45
N ASP A 208 -6.67 -5.25 24.78
CA ASP A 208 -5.86 -4.36 25.64
C ASP A 208 -4.35 -4.54 25.41
N THR A 209 -3.91 -5.80 25.33
CA THR A 209 -2.50 -6.12 25.09
C THR A 209 -2.04 -5.65 23.70
N GLU A 210 -2.83 -5.81 22.68
CA GLU A 210 -2.48 -5.36 21.33
C GLU A 210 -2.50 -3.83 21.20
N LEU A 211 -3.54 -3.19 21.70
CA LEU A 211 -3.65 -1.73 21.67
C LEU A 211 -2.52 -1.07 22.43
N SER A 212 -2.17 -1.57 23.63
CA SER A 212 -1.06 -1.03 24.42
C SER A 212 0.27 -1.10 23.67
N ARG A 213 0.53 -2.20 22.94
CA ARG A 213 1.72 -2.35 22.09
C ARG A 213 1.70 -1.37 20.91
N PHE A 214 0.57 -1.22 20.21
CA PHE A 214 0.48 -0.32 19.05
C PHE A 214 0.56 1.16 19.47
N ILE A 215 0.04 1.52 20.63
CA ILE A 215 0.17 2.86 21.21
C ILE A 215 1.62 3.13 21.63
N ALA A 216 2.27 2.18 22.30
CA ALA A 216 3.67 2.31 22.71
C ALA A 216 4.64 2.50 21.53
N VAL A 217 4.37 1.84 20.40
CA VAL A 217 5.14 2.00 19.15
C VAL A 217 4.75 3.28 18.38
N GLY A 218 3.71 4.01 18.82
CA GLY A 218 3.25 5.24 18.14
C GLY A 218 2.46 4.99 16.85
N ARG A 219 1.93 3.78 16.66
CA ARG A 219 1.11 3.43 15.48
C ARG A 219 -0.35 3.87 15.62
N LEU A 220 -0.84 3.97 16.84
CA LEU A 220 -2.18 4.43 17.17
C LEU A 220 -2.10 5.64 18.08
N ASN A 221 -2.81 6.71 17.72
CA ASN A 221 -2.90 7.94 18.50
C ASN A 221 -4.08 7.85 19.48
N ALA A 222 -3.93 7.07 20.52
CA ALA A 222 -4.95 6.88 21.54
C ALA A 222 -4.32 6.74 22.94
N LYS A 223 -5.11 6.90 23.98
CA LYS A 223 -4.76 6.65 25.38
C LYS A 223 -5.75 5.65 25.96
N ILE A 224 -5.26 4.75 26.78
CA ILE A 224 -6.12 3.76 27.49
C ILE A 224 -6.24 4.23 28.94
N ASP A 225 -7.45 4.48 29.37
CA ASP A 225 -7.80 4.65 30.77
C ASP A 225 -8.24 3.28 31.34
N LYS A 226 -7.38 2.73 32.20
CA LYS A 226 -7.64 1.41 32.82
C LYS A 226 -8.62 1.47 33.98
N VAL A 227 -8.93 2.65 34.52
CA VAL A 227 -9.87 2.81 35.61
C VAL A 227 -11.31 2.81 35.07
N GLY A 228 -11.50 3.50 33.93
CA GLY A 228 -12.79 3.56 33.24
C GLY A 228 -12.99 2.53 32.16
N ASP A 229 -11.98 1.70 31.83
CA ASP A 229 -11.96 0.80 30.67
C ASP A 229 -12.32 1.50 29.35
N ILE A 230 -11.82 2.73 29.19
CA ILE A 230 -12.13 3.60 28.06
C ILE A 230 -10.84 3.87 27.25
N ILE A 231 -11.00 3.86 25.94
CA ILE A 231 -9.98 4.32 25.00
C ILE A 231 -10.35 5.73 24.56
N GLU A 232 -9.45 6.68 24.75
CA GLU A 232 -9.58 8.05 24.25
C GLU A 232 -8.64 8.29 23.07
N THR A 233 -9.18 8.82 21.97
CA THR A 233 -8.36 9.18 20.80
C THR A 233 -7.75 10.58 21.00
N THR A 234 -6.43 10.68 20.87
CA THR A 234 -5.65 11.94 21.01
C THR A 234 -5.55 12.70 19.67
N ARG A 235 -6.66 12.83 18.94
CA ARG A 235 -6.62 13.60 17.70
C ARG A 235 -6.71 15.09 17.97
N PRO A 236 -5.87 15.92 17.33
CA PRO A 236 -6.15 17.33 17.24
C PRO A 236 -7.50 17.51 16.51
N ASP A 237 -8.38 18.32 17.06
CA ASP A 237 -9.63 18.69 16.39
C ASP A 237 -9.32 19.05 14.93
N LYS A 238 -10.08 18.52 13.97
CA LYS A 238 -9.86 18.81 12.54
C LYS A 238 -9.79 20.31 12.27
N LYS A 239 -10.57 21.11 13.00
CA LYS A 239 -10.52 22.57 12.95
C LYS A 239 -9.18 23.13 13.40
N ASN A 240 -8.67 22.69 14.56
CA ASN A 240 -7.38 23.13 15.07
C ASN A 240 -6.22 22.68 14.17
N GLY A 241 -6.29 21.48 13.58
CA GLY A 241 -5.35 21.02 12.58
C GLY A 241 -5.33 21.92 11.34
N GLN A 242 -6.49 22.27 10.79
CA GLN A 242 -6.62 23.18 9.65
C GLN A 242 -6.11 24.59 9.96
N TYR A 243 -6.37 25.12 11.15
CA TYR A 243 -5.83 26.41 11.59
C TYR A 243 -4.31 26.37 11.67
N GLN A 244 -3.72 25.32 12.24
CA GLN A 244 -2.27 25.19 12.31
C GLN A 244 -1.61 25.01 10.93
N GLU A 245 -2.24 24.29 10.00
CA GLU A 245 -1.77 24.22 8.62
C GLU A 245 -1.88 25.56 7.90
N ALA A 246 -2.97 26.30 8.10
CA ALA A 246 -3.14 27.63 7.52
C ALA A 246 -2.08 28.60 8.05
N ILE A 247 -1.79 28.59 9.35
CA ILE A 247 -0.74 29.40 9.96
C ILE A 247 0.63 29.03 9.36
N LYS A 248 0.99 27.73 9.29
CA LYS A 248 2.26 27.30 8.69
C LYS A 248 2.41 27.72 7.23
N LYS A 249 1.34 27.61 6.44
CA LYS A 249 1.35 28.07 5.05
C LYS A 249 1.46 29.60 4.95
N GLY A 250 0.80 30.34 5.87
CA GLY A 250 0.92 31.78 5.99
C GLY A 250 2.34 32.23 6.31
N ASP A 251 2.99 31.59 7.29
CA ASP A 251 4.38 31.88 7.66
C ASP A 251 5.36 31.59 6.51
N ALA A 252 5.14 30.49 5.78
CA ALA A 252 5.95 30.18 4.61
C ALA A 252 5.82 31.24 3.51
N LEU A 253 4.59 31.72 3.24
CA LEU A 253 4.33 32.81 2.29
C LEU A 253 4.95 34.13 2.74
N LEU A 254 4.82 34.50 4.01
CA LEU A 254 5.47 35.69 4.57
C LEU A 254 6.98 35.63 4.40
N ASN A 255 7.61 34.52 4.69
CA ASN A 255 9.03 34.31 4.49
C ASN A 255 9.45 34.44 3.01
N GLN A 256 8.62 33.96 2.07
CA GLN A 256 8.87 34.11 0.64
C GLN A 256 8.74 35.58 0.20
N ILE A 257 7.72 36.30 0.68
CA ILE A 257 7.51 37.72 0.39
C ILE A 257 8.66 38.55 0.95
N GLN A 258 9.12 38.28 2.18
CA GLN A 258 10.28 38.95 2.76
C GLN A 258 11.58 38.72 1.97
N LYS A 259 11.80 37.51 1.47
CA LYS A 259 12.95 37.20 0.60
C LYS A 259 12.86 37.98 -0.72
N LEU A 260 11.67 38.02 -1.35
CA LEU A 260 11.43 38.78 -2.56
C LEU A 260 11.62 40.29 -2.34
N ALA A 261 11.09 40.83 -1.24
CA ALA A 261 11.25 42.23 -0.91
C ALA A 261 12.73 42.64 -0.77
N ARG A 262 13.55 41.79 -0.16
CA ARG A 262 15.02 42.02 -0.07
C ARG A 262 15.71 42.00 -1.42
N VAL A 263 15.27 41.15 -2.35
CA VAL A 263 15.83 41.09 -3.71
C VAL A 263 15.43 42.28 -4.56
N VAL A 264 14.22 42.82 -4.36
CA VAL A 264 13.71 43.99 -5.10
C VAL A 264 14.31 45.32 -4.57
N GLN A 265 14.75 45.37 -3.32
CA GLN A 265 15.40 46.55 -2.70
C GLN A 265 16.91 46.60 -2.99
N MET A 266 17.50 45.59 -3.64
CA MET A 266 18.85 45.62 -4.20
C MET A 266 18.83 46.12 -5.65
#